data_d030dbe784af27768cd909232cdfd26a
#
_entry.id   d030dbe784af27768cd909232cdfd26a
#
_cell.length_a   1.000
_cell.length_b   1.000
_cell.length_c   1.000
_cell.angle_alpha   90.00
_cell.angle_beta   90.00
_cell.angle_gamma   90.00
#
_symmetry.space_group_name_H-M   'P 1'
#
loop_
_entity.id
_entity.type
_entity.pdbx_description
1 polymer ?
#
loop_
_entity_poly.entity_id
_entity_poly.type
_entity_poly.pdbx_seq_one_letter_code
_entity_poly.pdbx_strand_id
1 'polypeptide(L)'
;MNYDDYLNKDITVKIDRPMGSKHPKHGFIYPVNYGFVPNTISDDGEEIDCYVLGIFEPIETYTGKCIAIIHRLNDNDDKLIIVPKDSNFSDDAIRALTDFQEHYFESVIIRPNDFINWSQNIPEFSVTNLANSLKFYETIGFKINYQRVEYKFAFISLDNIQFMLQELSDENKWELAPLTYPFGNGINFQLEVSNIDIIYNSLKNNNYKIVFDIEENWYRQDNKLLGNKEFLVQDPDGYLLRFSQDIGQKNL
;
A
#
# COMPACT_ATOMS: atom_id res chain seq x y z
N MET A 1 -1.24 19.24 3.12
CA MET A 1 -1.49 18.20 4.18
C MET A 1 -0.61 16.99 3.94
N ASN A 2 -0.03 16.35 5.00
CA ASN A 2 0.64 15.05 4.87
C ASN A 2 -0.39 13.94 5.13
N TYR A 3 -0.84 13.24 4.09
CA TYR A 3 -1.89 12.22 4.17
C TYR A 3 -1.50 10.98 4.98
N ASP A 4 -0.20 10.65 5.05
CA ASP A 4 0.33 9.53 5.85
C ASP A 4 0.08 9.71 7.36
N ASP A 5 -0.18 10.93 7.80
CA ASP A 5 -0.49 11.20 9.21
C ASP A 5 -1.89 10.74 9.59
N TYR A 6 -2.78 10.52 8.62
CA TYR A 6 -4.19 10.20 8.84
C TYR A 6 -4.63 8.86 8.29
N LEU A 7 -4.22 8.51 7.07
CA LEU A 7 -4.66 7.28 6.40
C LEU A 7 -4.30 6.02 7.20
N ASN A 8 -5.25 5.09 7.31
CA ASN A 8 -5.17 3.85 8.07
C ASN A 8 -5.04 3.99 9.60
N LYS A 9 -5.11 5.21 10.15
CA LYS A 9 -5.02 5.46 11.60
C LYS A 9 -6.39 5.65 12.23
N ASP A 10 -6.48 5.37 13.52
CA ASP A 10 -7.65 5.72 14.33
C ASP A 10 -7.55 7.22 14.67
N ILE A 11 -8.54 7.98 14.23
CA ILE A 11 -8.61 9.43 14.39
C ILE A 11 -9.80 9.79 15.26
N THR A 12 -9.57 10.64 16.26
CA THR A 12 -10.64 11.22 17.09
C THR A 12 -11.06 12.56 16.49
N VAL A 13 -12.35 12.67 16.21
CA VAL A 13 -12.95 13.86 15.59
C VAL A 13 -14.03 14.47 16.46
N LYS A 14 -14.22 15.77 16.34
CA LYS A 14 -15.31 16.52 16.96
C LYS A 14 -16.34 16.88 15.89
N ILE A 15 -17.61 16.62 16.18
CA ILE A 15 -18.71 16.87 15.24
C ILE A 15 -19.33 18.23 15.55
N ASP A 16 -19.32 19.09 14.57
CA ASP A 16 -19.96 20.42 14.66
C ASP A 16 -21.19 20.54 13.75
N ARG A 17 -21.37 19.56 12.85
CA ARG A 17 -22.54 19.38 11.99
C ARG A 17 -23.05 17.95 12.13
N PRO A 18 -23.83 17.65 13.17
CA PRO A 18 -24.40 16.33 13.36
C PRO A 18 -25.34 15.96 12.20
N MET A 19 -25.46 14.65 11.95
CA MET A 19 -26.42 14.12 10.98
C MET A 19 -27.82 14.70 11.20
N GLY A 20 -28.47 15.17 10.15
CA GLY A 20 -29.78 15.83 10.21
C GLY A 20 -29.73 17.33 10.50
N SER A 21 -28.57 17.89 10.84
CA SER A 21 -28.42 19.35 11.04
C SER A 21 -28.45 20.09 9.70
N LYS A 22 -28.79 21.38 9.76
CA LYS A 22 -28.91 22.26 8.60
C LYS A 22 -27.66 23.11 8.45
N HIS A 23 -27.11 23.18 7.23
CA HIS A 23 -25.99 24.07 6.94
C HIS A 23 -26.38 25.54 7.16
N PRO A 24 -25.61 26.33 7.95
CA PRO A 24 -26.02 27.68 8.39
C PRO A 24 -26.16 28.68 7.23
N LYS A 25 -25.36 28.54 6.16
CA LYS A 25 -25.35 29.47 5.03
C LYS A 25 -26.12 28.92 3.81
N HIS A 26 -25.95 27.64 3.48
CA HIS A 26 -26.46 27.05 2.22
C HIS A 26 -27.80 26.32 2.39
N GLY A 27 -28.18 25.99 3.63
CA GLY A 27 -29.50 25.49 3.93
C GLY A 27 -29.77 24.02 3.62
N PHE A 28 -28.83 23.27 3.06
CA PHE A 28 -28.95 21.81 2.90
C PHE A 28 -28.83 21.09 4.26
N ILE A 29 -29.30 19.86 4.29
CA ILE A 29 -29.22 19.00 5.49
C ILE A 29 -28.04 18.06 5.33
N TYR A 30 -27.26 17.90 6.40
CA TYR A 30 -26.18 16.93 6.46
C TYR A 30 -26.75 15.51 6.58
N PRO A 31 -26.61 14.64 5.56
CA PRO A 31 -27.09 13.25 5.62
C PRO A 31 -26.15 12.34 6.41
N VAL A 32 -24.97 12.82 6.76
CA VAL A 32 -23.93 12.16 7.56
C VAL A 32 -23.40 13.11 8.63
N ASN A 33 -22.71 12.59 9.63
CA ASN A 33 -22.02 13.42 10.60
C ASN A 33 -20.80 14.08 9.93
N TYR A 34 -20.62 15.38 10.17
CA TYR A 34 -19.52 16.17 9.66
C TYR A 34 -18.86 16.94 10.80
N GLY A 35 -17.56 17.06 10.77
CA GLY A 35 -16.79 17.73 11.81
C GLY A 35 -15.34 17.89 11.42
N PHE A 36 -14.47 17.96 12.41
CA PHE A 36 -13.04 18.23 12.21
C PHE A 36 -12.15 17.46 13.18
N VAL A 37 -10.87 17.41 12.88
CA VAL A 37 -9.84 16.82 13.73
C VAL A 37 -9.27 17.92 14.64
N PRO A 38 -9.50 17.86 15.97
CA PRO A 38 -9.03 18.91 16.88
C PRO A 38 -7.51 19.08 16.88
N ASN A 39 -7.06 20.33 17.03
CA ASN A 39 -5.66 20.72 17.10
C ASN A 39 -4.85 20.43 15.82
N THR A 40 -5.49 20.39 14.67
CA THR A 40 -4.86 20.33 13.36
C THR A 40 -4.96 21.67 12.64
N ILE A 41 -4.18 21.84 11.58
CA ILE A 41 -4.23 23.00 10.70
C ILE A 41 -4.19 22.48 9.26
N SER A 42 -5.22 22.78 8.48
CA SER A 42 -5.31 22.51 7.05
C SER A 42 -4.63 23.62 6.24
N ASP A 43 -4.54 23.45 4.94
CA ASP A 43 -3.89 24.43 4.05
C ASP A 43 -4.69 25.74 3.91
N ASP A 44 -5.94 25.77 4.32
CA ASP A 44 -6.79 26.97 4.42
C ASP A 44 -6.67 27.71 5.77
N GLY A 45 -5.95 27.12 6.75
CA GLY A 45 -5.70 27.67 8.08
C GLY A 45 -6.71 27.28 9.15
N GLU A 46 -7.75 26.54 8.80
CA GLU A 46 -8.74 25.98 9.72
C GLU A 46 -8.35 24.55 10.15
N GLU A 47 -9.11 23.94 11.04
CA GLU A 47 -8.93 22.53 11.43
C GLU A 47 -9.32 21.60 10.27
N ILE A 48 -8.67 20.43 10.16
CA ILE A 48 -8.92 19.49 9.07
C ILE A 48 -10.31 18.89 9.19
N ASP A 49 -11.12 19.10 8.19
CA ASP A 49 -12.49 18.63 8.11
C ASP A 49 -12.62 17.13 7.83
N CYS A 50 -13.73 16.53 8.25
CA CYS A 50 -14.01 15.13 8.06
C CYS A 50 -15.49 14.80 7.93
N TYR A 51 -15.77 13.72 7.19
CA TYR A 51 -17.06 13.02 7.20
C TYR A 51 -16.95 11.74 8.04
N VAL A 52 -17.94 11.48 8.91
CA VAL A 52 -18.06 10.20 9.61
C VAL A 52 -19.17 9.39 8.94
N LEU A 53 -18.76 8.32 8.26
CA LEU A 53 -19.67 7.44 7.52
C LEU A 53 -19.93 6.15 8.32
N GLY A 54 -21.14 5.58 8.16
CA GLY A 54 -21.53 4.34 8.84
C GLY A 54 -22.06 4.53 10.26
N ILE A 55 -22.21 5.78 10.74
CA ILE A 55 -22.90 6.13 11.97
C ILE A 55 -24.16 6.91 11.59
N PHE A 56 -25.33 6.30 11.83
CA PHE A 56 -26.63 6.79 11.36
C PHE A 56 -27.45 7.47 12.46
N GLU A 57 -26.76 8.05 13.43
CA GLU A 57 -27.34 8.87 14.50
C GLU A 57 -26.47 10.12 14.72
N PRO A 58 -27.05 11.22 15.21
CA PRO A 58 -26.28 12.41 15.57
C PRO A 58 -25.34 12.13 16.74
N ILE A 59 -24.07 12.51 16.59
CA ILE A 59 -23.03 12.34 17.62
C ILE A 59 -22.29 13.67 17.86
N GLU A 60 -21.57 13.79 18.97
CA GLU A 60 -20.76 14.97 19.31
C GLU A 60 -19.26 14.73 19.03
N THR A 61 -18.80 13.52 19.27
CA THR A 61 -17.40 13.09 19.06
C THR A 61 -17.37 11.66 18.57
N TYR A 62 -16.34 11.31 17.83
CA TYR A 62 -16.14 9.94 17.36
C TYR A 62 -14.67 9.60 17.23
N THR A 63 -14.32 8.35 17.52
CA THR A 63 -13.00 7.79 17.18
C THR A 63 -13.20 6.64 16.22
N GLY A 64 -12.68 6.78 15.03
CA GLY A 64 -12.81 5.78 13.96
C GLY A 64 -11.60 5.76 13.05
N LYS A 65 -11.60 4.81 12.12
CA LYS A 65 -10.51 4.63 11.17
C LYS A 65 -10.65 5.58 9.99
N CYS A 66 -9.58 6.28 9.63
CA CYS A 66 -9.51 7.05 8.39
C CYS A 66 -9.20 6.10 7.22
N ILE A 67 -10.17 5.89 6.34
CA ILE A 67 -10.07 4.96 5.20
C ILE A 67 -9.79 5.63 3.86
N ALA A 68 -10.00 6.94 3.77
CA ALA A 68 -9.82 7.71 2.55
C ALA A 68 -9.70 9.20 2.86
N ILE A 69 -9.24 9.96 1.87
CA ILE A 69 -9.27 11.43 1.85
C ILE A 69 -9.92 11.85 0.54
N ILE A 70 -10.90 12.76 0.60
CA ILE A 70 -11.37 13.50 -0.57
C ILE A 70 -10.40 14.67 -0.77
N HIS A 71 -9.56 14.57 -1.78
CA HIS A 71 -8.65 15.64 -2.19
C HIS A 71 -9.32 16.50 -3.27
N ARG A 72 -9.58 17.76 -2.97
CA ARG A 72 -10.16 18.73 -3.90
C ARG A 72 -9.08 19.33 -4.79
N LEU A 73 -9.25 19.20 -6.09
CA LEU A 73 -8.26 19.67 -7.09
C LEU A 73 -8.35 21.19 -7.33
N ASN A 74 -9.48 21.79 -7.03
CA ASN A 74 -9.79 23.21 -7.25
C ASN A 74 -10.05 23.98 -5.94
N ASP A 75 -9.68 23.39 -4.79
CA ASP A 75 -9.82 23.99 -3.46
C ASP A 75 -8.71 23.44 -2.54
N ASN A 76 -8.39 24.13 -1.45
CA ASN A 76 -7.33 23.74 -0.50
C ASN A 76 -7.90 23.11 0.77
N ASP A 77 -9.09 22.53 0.70
CA ASP A 77 -9.84 22.05 1.85
C ASP A 77 -10.22 20.58 1.67
N ASP A 78 -9.24 19.70 1.92
CA ASP A 78 -9.40 18.25 1.85
C ASP A 78 -10.24 17.70 3.02
N LYS A 79 -10.94 16.58 2.78
CA LYS A 79 -11.84 15.97 3.77
C LYS A 79 -11.42 14.55 4.11
N LEU A 80 -11.22 14.25 5.40
CA LEU A 80 -11.00 12.88 5.85
C LEU A 80 -12.30 12.07 5.86
N ILE A 81 -12.22 10.80 5.51
CA ILE A 81 -13.32 9.83 5.61
C ILE A 81 -13.07 8.90 6.79
N ILE A 82 -13.83 9.11 7.85
CA ILE A 82 -13.73 8.35 9.10
C ILE A 82 -14.88 7.35 9.17
N VAL A 83 -14.56 6.11 9.51
CA VAL A 83 -15.56 5.02 9.59
C VAL A 83 -15.37 4.19 10.86
N PRO A 84 -16.38 3.39 11.27
CA PRO A 84 -16.20 2.38 12.32
C PRO A 84 -15.07 1.43 11.99
N LYS A 85 -14.37 0.96 13.03
CA LYS A 85 -13.34 -0.06 12.89
C LYS A 85 -13.94 -1.28 12.17
N ASP A 86 -13.18 -1.85 11.24
CA ASP A 86 -13.58 -2.98 10.39
C ASP A 86 -14.68 -2.68 9.34
N SER A 87 -15.10 -1.42 9.20
CA SER A 87 -15.96 -0.96 8.11
C SER A 87 -15.14 -0.48 6.93
N ASN A 88 -15.68 -0.68 5.72
CA ASN A 88 -15.10 -0.17 4.48
C ASN A 88 -16.22 0.34 3.55
N PHE A 89 -15.92 1.38 2.79
CA PHE A 89 -16.82 1.98 1.80
C PHE A 89 -16.08 2.06 0.47
N SER A 90 -16.75 1.67 -0.63
CA SER A 90 -16.23 1.88 -1.98
C SER A 90 -16.15 3.38 -2.30
N ASP A 91 -15.37 3.76 -3.32
CA ASP A 91 -15.30 5.15 -3.77
C ASP A 91 -16.66 5.66 -4.22
N ASP A 92 -17.45 4.83 -4.91
CA ASP A 92 -18.82 5.19 -5.31
C ASP A 92 -19.73 5.44 -4.11
N ALA A 93 -19.60 4.64 -3.04
CA ALA A 93 -20.37 4.85 -1.82
C ALA A 93 -19.95 6.13 -1.09
N ILE A 94 -18.64 6.43 -1.02
CA ILE A 94 -18.13 7.68 -0.45
C ILE A 94 -18.67 8.86 -1.26
N ARG A 95 -18.53 8.84 -2.59
CA ARG A 95 -19.04 9.90 -3.47
C ARG A 95 -20.53 10.11 -3.26
N ALA A 96 -21.35 9.05 -3.27
CA ALA A 96 -22.79 9.14 -3.08
C ALA A 96 -23.19 9.75 -1.72
N LEU A 97 -22.47 9.38 -0.64
CA LEU A 97 -22.77 9.87 0.72
C LEU A 97 -22.29 11.30 0.96
N THR A 98 -21.34 11.80 0.20
CA THR A 98 -20.77 13.15 0.34
C THR A 98 -21.19 14.10 -0.79
N ASP A 99 -21.94 13.63 -1.79
CA ASP A 99 -22.37 14.38 -2.97
C ASP A 99 -23.11 15.69 -2.63
N PHE A 100 -23.87 15.71 -1.53
CA PHE A 100 -24.61 16.90 -1.08
C PHE A 100 -23.74 18.16 -0.90
N GLN A 101 -22.42 17.99 -0.70
CA GLN A 101 -21.43 19.04 -0.56
C GLN A 101 -20.33 18.94 -1.61
N GLU A 102 -19.86 17.73 -1.92
CA GLU A 102 -18.68 17.54 -2.77
C GLU A 102 -18.96 17.68 -4.28
N HIS A 103 -20.22 17.63 -4.73
CA HIS A 103 -20.55 17.84 -6.16
C HIS A 103 -20.21 19.24 -6.69
N TYR A 104 -19.91 20.19 -5.81
CA TYR A 104 -19.45 21.53 -6.21
C TYR A 104 -17.96 21.60 -6.51
N PHE A 105 -17.19 20.55 -6.21
CA PHE A 105 -15.73 20.51 -6.31
C PHE A 105 -15.27 19.41 -7.26
N GLU A 106 -14.17 19.70 -7.97
CA GLU A 106 -13.42 18.64 -8.65
C GLU A 106 -12.55 17.93 -7.61
N SER A 107 -12.74 16.63 -7.46
CA SER A 107 -12.04 15.87 -6.41
C SER A 107 -11.65 14.47 -6.82
N VAL A 108 -10.61 13.95 -6.18
CA VAL A 108 -10.19 12.55 -6.23
C VAL A 108 -10.26 11.94 -4.84
N ILE A 109 -10.56 10.64 -4.76
CA ILE A 109 -10.52 9.90 -3.49
C ILE A 109 -9.15 9.25 -3.39
N ILE A 110 -8.41 9.60 -2.35
CA ILE A 110 -7.10 9.06 -2.03
C ILE A 110 -7.26 7.96 -0.99
N ARG A 111 -6.72 6.79 -1.28
CA ARG A 111 -6.73 5.62 -0.39
C ARG A 111 -5.37 5.38 0.25
N PRO A 112 -5.30 4.64 1.37
CA PRO A 112 -4.02 4.27 1.99
C PRO A 112 -3.02 3.61 1.04
N ASN A 113 -3.54 2.88 0.03
CA ASN A 113 -2.72 2.18 -0.95
C ASN A 113 -2.33 3.04 -2.17
N ASP A 114 -2.86 4.27 -2.29
CA ASP A 114 -2.49 5.20 -3.38
C ASP A 114 -1.16 5.88 -3.09
N PHE A 115 -0.71 5.84 -1.82
CA PHE A 115 0.63 6.29 -1.43
C PHE A 115 1.59 5.12 -1.41
N ILE A 116 2.53 5.18 -2.31
CA ILE A 116 3.69 4.30 -2.26
C ILE A 116 4.63 4.91 -1.21
N ASN A 117 4.67 4.31 -0.02
CA ASN A 117 5.74 4.62 0.94
C ASN A 117 7.04 4.07 0.36
N TRP A 118 7.80 4.96 -0.30
CA TRP A 118 9.02 4.59 -1.00
C TRP A 118 10.08 4.05 -0.02
N SER A 119 10.51 2.82 -0.24
CA SER A 119 11.67 2.29 0.45
C SER A 119 12.92 3.10 0.10
N GLN A 120 13.83 3.27 1.06
CA GLN A 120 15.12 3.94 0.81
C GLN A 120 16.01 3.18 -0.19
N ASN A 121 15.76 1.89 -0.36
CA ASN A 121 16.45 1.03 -1.32
C ASN A 121 15.42 0.24 -2.10
N ILE A 122 15.36 0.47 -3.42
CA ILE A 122 14.43 -0.19 -4.32
C ILE A 122 15.26 -0.76 -5.49
N PRO A 123 15.46 -2.08 -5.53
CA PRO A 123 16.10 -2.71 -6.67
C PRO A 123 15.28 -2.54 -7.94
N GLU A 124 15.96 -2.23 -9.04
CA GLU A 124 15.39 -2.23 -10.38
C GLU A 124 15.95 -3.45 -11.15
N PHE A 125 15.05 -4.32 -11.61
CA PHE A 125 15.39 -5.53 -12.33
C PHE A 125 15.16 -5.32 -13.82
N SER A 126 16.21 -5.52 -14.62
CA SER A 126 16.07 -5.65 -16.06
C SER A 126 15.47 -7.00 -16.38
N VAL A 127 14.34 -7.05 -17.07
CA VAL A 127 13.63 -8.28 -17.39
C VAL A 127 13.52 -8.49 -18.91
N THR A 128 13.52 -9.73 -19.35
CA THR A 128 13.39 -10.04 -20.78
C THR A 128 11.97 -9.90 -21.30
N ASN A 129 10.97 -10.10 -20.43
CA ASN A 129 9.56 -9.93 -20.74
C ASN A 129 8.77 -9.50 -19.50
N LEU A 130 8.33 -8.24 -19.48
CA LEU A 130 7.65 -7.65 -18.35
C LEU A 130 6.36 -8.40 -17.97
N ALA A 131 5.58 -8.87 -18.95
CA ALA A 131 4.33 -9.58 -18.66
C ALA A 131 4.57 -10.93 -17.97
N ASN A 132 5.62 -11.65 -18.35
CA ASN A 132 6.01 -12.91 -17.70
C ASN A 132 6.48 -12.65 -16.25
N SER A 133 7.30 -11.62 -16.05
CA SER A 133 7.79 -11.25 -14.72
C SER A 133 6.64 -10.81 -13.82
N LEU A 134 5.74 -9.96 -14.30
CA LEU A 134 4.55 -9.56 -13.54
C LEU A 134 3.70 -10.76 -13.12
N LYS A 135 3.44 -11.69 -14.03
CA LYS A 135 2.70 -12.93 -13.71
C LYS A 135 3.37 -13.73 -12.59
N PHE A 136 4.70 -13.84 -12.61
CA PHE A 136 5.46 -14.50 -11.55
C PHE A 136 5.30 -13.77 -10.22
N TYR A 137 5.54 -12.44 -10.19
CA TYR A 137 5.47 -11.64 -8.97
C TYR A 137 4.05 -11.58 -8.39
N GLU A 138 3.02 -11.49 -9.23
CA GLU A 138 1.62 -11.57 -8.78
C GLU A 138 1.30 -12.95 -8.16
N THR A 139 1.85 -14.04 -8.71
CA THR A 139 1.68 -15.41 -8.16
C THR A 139 2.20 -15.52 -6.73
N ILE A 140 3.23 -14.77 -6.37
CA ILE A 140 3.84 -14.75 -5.04
C ILE A 140 3.32 -13.59 -4.15
N GLY A 141 2.28 -12.89 -4.61
CA GLY A 141 1.54 -11.93 -3.81
C GLY A 141 1.95 -10.46 -3.99
N PHE A 142 2.88 -10.16 -4.88
CA PHE A 142 3.18 -8.76 -5.23
C PHE A 142 1.97 -8.12 -5.92
N LYS A 143 1.76 -6.84 -5.64
CA LYS A 143 0.77 -5.98 -6.30
C LYS A 143 1.49 -5.03 -7.24
N ILE A 144 0.86 -4.76 -8.37
CA ILE A 144 1.30 -3.70 -9.28
C ILE A 144 0.79 -2.38 -8.72
N ASN A 145 1.71 -1.50 -8.29
CA ASN A 145 1.37 -0.17 -7.80
C ASN A 145 1.07 0.78 -8.96
N TYR A 146 1.96 0.79 -9.97
CA TYR A 146 1.73 1.48 -11.22
C TYR A 146 2.58 0.91 -12.35
N GLN A 147 2.23 1.25 -13.59
CA GLN A 147 2.97 0.91 -14.79
C GLN A 147 3.17 2.14 -15.68
N ARG A 148 4.28 2.16 -16.41
CA ARG A 148 4.51 3.04 -17.55
C ARG A 148 4.55 2.14 -18.79
N VAL A 149 3.38 1.89 -19.37
CA VAL A 149 3.21 0.89 -20.43
C VAL A 149 4.06 1.22 -21.65
N GLU A 150 4.16 2.50 -22.01
CA GLU A 150 4.96 3.03 -23.12
C GLU A 150 6.46 2.78 -22.93
N TYR A 151 6.92 2.66 -21.69
CA TYR A 151 8.30 2.35 -21.33
C TYR A 151 8.51 0.89 -20.91
N LYS A 152 7.47 0.07 -20.95
CA LYS A 152 7.48 -1.32 -20.47
C LYS A 152 8.07 -1.44 -19.05
N PHE A 153 7.61 -0.57 -18.17
CA PHE A 153 8.05 -0.45 -16.77
C PHE A 153 6.91 -0.75 -15.83
N ALA A 154 7.21 -1.41 -14.70
CA ALA A 154 6.28 -1.58 -13.60
C ALA A 154 6.96 -1.37 -12.25
N PHE A 155 6.24 -0.76 -11.31
CA PHE A 155 6.59 -0.69 -9.91
C PHE A 155 5.66 -1.63 -9.14
N ILE A 156 6.25 -2.57 -8.39
CA ILE A 156 5.53 -3.62 -7.68
C ILE A 156 5.90 -3.65 -6.20
N SER A 157 4.98 -4.10 -5.35
CA SER A 157 5.25 -4.27 -3.91
C SER A 157 4.55 -5.48 -3.30
N LEU A 158 5.19 -6.04 -2.26
CA LEU A 158 4.64 -7.03 -1.34
C LEU A 158 4.95 -6.53 0.07
N ASP A 159 3.94 -6.07 0.81
CA ASP A 159 4.11 -5.34 2.07
C ASP A 159 5.12 -4.18 1.89
N ASN A 160 6.22 -4.18 2.63
CA ASN A 160 7.29 -3.18 2.53
C ASN A 160 8.38 -3.53 1.50
N ILE A 161 8.28 -4.68 0.83
CA ILE A 161 9.22 -5.09 -0.21
C ILE A 161 8.81 -4.41 -1.51
N GLN A 162 9.74 -3.74 -2.18
CA GLN A 162 9.47 -2.98 -3.40
C GLN A 162 10.50 -3.29 -4.46
N PHE A 163 10.03 -3.47 -5.69
CA PHE A 163 10.87 -3.67 -6.87
C PHE A 163 10.40 -2.80 -8.03
N MET A 164 11.34 -2.42 -8.86
CA MET A 164 11.11 -1.89 -10.20
C MET A 164 11.43 -2.98 -11.21
N LEU A 165 10.57 -3.14 -12.21
CA LEU A 165 10.79 -4.07 -13.32
C LEU A 165 10.84 -3.25 -14.61
N GLN A 166 11.94 -3.34 -15.35
CA GLN A 166 12.13 -2.66 -16.62
C GLN A 166 12.43 -3.71 -17.71
N GLU A 167 11.58 -3.80 -18.75
CA GLU A 167 11.88 -4.66 -19.89
C GLU A 167 13.08 -4.13 -20.65
N LEU A 168 13.98 -5.03 -21.03
CA LEU A 168 15.19 -4.72 -21.82
C LEU A 168 14.82 -4.01 -23.11
N SER A 169 15.54 -2.96 -23.43
CA SER A 169 15.44 -2.23 -24.70
C SER A 169 16.80 -1.64 -25.08
N ASP A 170 17.00 -1.36 -26.35
CA ASP A 170 18.23 -0.73 -26.86
C ASP A 170 18.43 0.70 -26.32
N GLU A 171 17.40 1.30 -25.77
CA GLU A 171 17.43 2.65 -25.19
C GLU A 171 17.74 2.66 -23.68
N ASN A 172 17.85 1.47 -23.07
CA ASN A 172 18.07 1.37 -21.63
C ASN A 172 19.50 1.80 -21.27
N LYS A 173 19.64 2.71 -20.32
CA LYS A 173 20.91 3.32 -19.91
C LYS A 173 21.52 2.67 -18.67
N TRP A 174 20.82 1.73 -18.07
CA TRP A 174 21.19 1.17 -16.77
C TRP A 174 22.03 -0.11 -16.88
N GLU A 175 22.07 -0.75 -18.05
CA GLU A 175 22.94 -1.88 -18.30
C GLU A 175 24.30 -1.39 -18.78
N LEU A 176 25.35 -1.73 -18.02
CA LEU A 176 26.74 -1.40 -18.36
C LEU A 176 27.38 -2.40 -19.33
N ALA A 177 26.77 -3.57 -19.48
CA ALA A 177 27.20 -4.65 -20.34
C ALA A 177 26.02 -5.57 -20.70
N PRO A 178 26.11 -6.38 -21.78
CA PRO A 178 25.07 -7.36 -22.11
C PRO A 178 24.80 -8.32 -20.94
N LEU A 179 23.53 -8.47 -20.60
CA LEU A 179 23.10 -9.39 -19.54
C LEU A 179 23.07 -10.84 -20.09
N THR A 180 23.46 -11.77 -19.23
CA THR A 180 23.42 -13.22 -19.54
C THR A 180 22.67 -13.93 -18.43
N TYR A 181 21.78 -14.86 -18.82
CA TYR A 181 21.03 -15.67 -17.85
C TYR A 181 21.97 -16.61 -17.06
N PRO A 182 21.79 -16.75 -15.72
CA PRO A 182 20.82 -16.07 -14.87
C PRO A 182 21.24 -14.62 -14.57
N PHE A 183 20.28 -13.69 -14.63
CA PHE A 183 20.52 -12.30 -14.27
C PHE A 183 20.75 -12.18 -12.74
N GLY A 184 21.47 -11.13 -12.33
CA GLY A 184 21.79 -10.93 -10.91
C GLY A 184 22.75 -11.97 -10.33
N ASN A 185 23.55 -12.65 -11.16
CA ASN A 185 24.52 -13.64 -10.68
C ASN A 185 25.47 -13.04 -9.64
N GLY A 186 25.57 -13.71 -8.47
CA GLY A 186 26.34 -13.21 -7.30
C GLY A 186 25.54 -12.35 -6.34
N ILE A 187 24.25 -12.09 -6.61
CA ILE A 187 23.32 -11.38 -5.71
C ILE A 187 22.15 -12.30 -5.39
N ASN A 188 21.67 -12.24 -4.14
CA ASN A 188 20.36 -12.75 -3.78
C ASN A 188 19.62 -11.69 -2.97
N PHE A 189 18.29 -11.70 -3.07
CA PHE A 189 17.42 -10.78 -2.32
C PHE A 189 16.73 -11.56 -1.22
N GLN A 190 17.02 -11.24 0.03
CA GLN A 190 16.29 -11.80 1.18
C GLN A 190 15.01 -11.00 1.37
N LEU A 191 13.88 -11.69 1.32
CA LEU A 191 12.54 -11.14 1.42
C LEU A 191 11.89 -11.71 2.67
N GLU A 192 11.76 -10.87 3.72
CA GLU A 192 11.12 -11.29 4.96
C GLU A 192 9.59 -11.24 4.79
N VAL A 193 8.92 -12.33 5.14
CA VAL A 193 7.47 -12.50 4.99
C VAL A 193 6.86 -13.11 6.25
N SER A 194 5.62 -12.76 6.53
CA SER A 194 4.90 -13.26 7.71
C SER A 194 4.50 -14.74 7.62
N ASN A 195 4.28 -15.25 6.39
CA ASN A 195 3.90 -16.64 6.15
C ASN A 195 4.53 -17.16 4.86
N ILE A 196 5.63 -17.86 4.99
CA ILE A 196 6.39 -18.40 3.87
C ILE A 196 5.66 -19.54 3.15
N ASP A 197 4.82 -20.31 3.86
CA ASP A 197 4.14 -21.48 3.29
C ASP A 197 3.13 -21.09 2.22
N ILE A 198 2.49 -19.92 2.35
CA ILE A 198 1.55 -19.39 1.34
C ILE A 198 2.26 -19.20 0.01
N ILE A 199 3.42 -18.53 0.04
CA ILE A 199 4.21 -18.22 -1.16
C ILE A 199 4.77 -19.50 -1.78
N TYR A 200 5.36 -20.37 -0.95
CA TYR A 200 5.91 -21.63 -1.39
C TYR A 200 4.87 -22.53 -2.08
N ASN A 201 3.69 -22.67 -1.47
CA ASN A 201 2.60 -23.47 -2.03
C ASN A 201 2.05 -22.84 -3.33
N SER A 202 1.97 -21.50 -3.39
CA SER A 202 1.54 -20.81 -4.60
C SER A 202 2.50 -21.09 -5.76
N LEU A 203 3.80 -21.01 -5.53
CA LEU A 203 4.81 -21.35 -6.54
C LEU A 203 4.71 -22.80 -7.01
N LYS A 204 4.60 -23.77 -6.09
CA LYS A 204 4.44 -25.19 -6.41
C LYS A 204 3.18 -25.45 -7.24
N ASN A 205 2.04 -24.87 -6.84
CA ASN A 205 0.77 -25.05 -7.54
C ASN A 205 0.77 -24.44 -8.97
N ASN A 206 1.60 -23.42 -9.19
CA ASN A 206 1.78 -22.82 -10.51
C ASN A 206 2.98 -23.37 -11.28
N ASN A 207 3.59 -24.50 -10.82
CA ASN A 207 4.70 -25.21 -11.43
C ASN A 207 5.99 -24.37 -11.60
N TYR A 208 6.22 -23.39 -10.74
CA TYR A 208 7.51 -22.72 -10.69
C TYR A 208 8.56 -23.59 -10.01
N LYS A 209 9.78 -23.57 -10.55
CA LYS A 209 10.88 -24.38 -10.03
C LYS A 209 11.48 -23.75 -8.78
N ILE A 210 11.37 -24.45 -7.66
CA ILE A 210 12.09 -24.10 -6.43
C ILE A 210 13.57 -24.51 -6.57
N VAL A 211 14.48 -23.62 -6.20
CA VAL A 211 15.93 -23.86 -6.24
C VAL A 211 16.38 -24.63 -5.03
N PHE A 212 15.96 -24.19 -3.84
CA PHE A 212 16.13 -24.90 -2.56
C PHE A 212 14.79 -24.95 -1.85
N ASP A 213 14.39 -26.13 -1.43
CA ASP A 213 13.13 -26.36 -0.70
C ASP A 213 13.18 -25.70 0.69
N ILE A 214 12.00 -25.60 1.35
CA ILE A 214 11.91 -25.00 2.67
C ILE A 214 12.77 -25.77 3.67
N GLU A 215 13.59 -25.05 4.42
CA GLU A 215 14.37 -25.53 5.53
C GLU A 215 14.39 -24.51 6.68
N GLU A 216 14.73 -24.99 7.88
CA GLU A 216 14.94 -24.14 9.06
C GLU A 216 16.46 -23.99 9.31
N ASN A 217 16.92 -22.75 9.28
CA ASN A 217 18.32 -22.42 9.53
C ASN A 217 18.45 -21.56 10.79
N TRP A 218 19.53 -21.81 11.55
CA TRP A 218 19.84 -21.08 12.79
C TRP A 218 21.17 -20.39 12.65
N TYR A 219 21.14 -19.06 12.59
CA TYR A 219 22.31 -18.22 12.37
C TYR A 219 22.81 -17.63 13.68
N ARG A 220 24.11 -17.72 13.94
CA ARG A 220 24.70 -17.15 15.12
C ARG A 220 24.75 -15.63 15.04
N GLN A 221 24.23 -14.98 16.10
CA GLN A 221 24.41 -13.57 16.38
C GLN A 221 24.88 -13.42 17.82
N ASP A 222 26.16 -13.13 18.03
CA ASP A 222 26.82 -13.04 19.35
C ASP A 222 26.58 -14.30 20.20
N ASN A 223 25.76 -14.19 21.25
CA ASN A 223 25.43 -15.26 22.20
C ASN A 223 24.05 -15.90 21.93
N LYS A 224 23.48 -15.66 20.77
CA LYS A 224 22.16 -16.16 20.35
C LYS A 224 22.23 -16.86 18.99
N LEU A 225 21.23 -17.66 18.74
CA LEU A 225 20.89 -18.17 17.41
C LEU A 225 19.57 -17.56 16.98
N LEU A 226 19.55 -16.95 15.78
CA LEU A 226 18.34 -16.47 15.12
C LEU A 226 17.86 -17.55 14.17
N GLY A 227 16.60 -17.93 14.27
CA GLY A 227 16.00 -18.96 13.45
C GLY A 227 15.23 -18.35 12.28
N ASN A 228 15.52 -18.86 11.11
CA ASN A 228 14.78 -18.53 9.89
C ASN A 228 14.25 -19.80 9.22
N LYS A 229 12.98 -19.79 8.83
CA LYS A 229 12.44 -20.74 7.89
C LYS A 229 12.55 -20.12 6.51
N GLU A 230 13.26 -20.75 5.56
CA GLU A 230 13.58 -20.11 4.31
C GLU A 230 13.58 -21.07 3.11
N PHE A 231 13.35 -20.54 1.91
CA PHE A 231 13.52 -21.25 0.64
C PHE A 231 14.01 -20.27 -0.43
N LEU A 232 14.54 -20.83 -1.55
CA LEU A 232 15.05 -20.05 -2.66
C LEU A 232 14.33 -20.39 -3.96
N VAL A 233 14.00 -19.36 -4.73
CA VAL A 233 13.42 -19.45 -6.06
C VAL A 233 14.10 -18.45 -6.99
N GLN A 234 14.20 -18.78 -8.27
CA GLN A 234 14.56 -17.81 -9.30
C GLN A 234 13.28 -17.26 -9.94
N ASP A 235 13.30 -15.97 -10.23
CA ASP A 235 12.30 -15.36 -11.09
C ASP A 235 12.51 -15.78 -12.55
N PRO A 236 11.66 -15.39 -13.52
CA PRO A 236 11.80 -15.79 -14.92
C PRO A 236 13.14 -15.41 -15.57
N ASP A 237 13.80 -14.36 -15.10
CA ASP A 237 15.07 -13.87 -15.62
C ASP A 237 16.29 -14.35 -14.83
N GLY A 238 16.04 -15.15 -13.76
CA GLY A 238 17.09 -15.80 -12.97
C GLY A 238 17.57 -15.02 -11.76
N TYR A 239 16.90 -13.92 -11.39
CA TYR A 239 17.17 -13.24 -10.11
C TYR A 239 16.81 -14.16 -8.94
N LEU A 240 17.77 -14.32 -8.02
CA LEU A 240 17.62 -15.24 -6.90
C LEU A 240 16.92 -14.56 -5.72
N LEU A 241 15.71 -15.02 -5.42
CA LEU A 241 14.89 -14.57 -4.31
C LEU A 241 14.95 -15.58 -3.17
N ARG A 242 15.34 -15.13 -1.99
CA ARG A 242 15.33 -15.91 -0.75
C ARG A 242 14.20 -15.43 0.14
N PHE A 243 13.12 -16.17 0.19
CA PHE A 243 12.05 -15.92 1.15
C PHE A 243 12.44 -16.40 2.52
N SER A 244 12.21 -15.59 3.54
CA SER A 244 12.56 -15.85 4.92
C SER A 244 11.40 -15.49 5.85
N GLN A 245 11.14 -16.34 6.83
CA GLN A 245 10.23 -16.10 7.93
C GLN A 245 10.97 -16.27 9.25
N ASP A 246 10.90 -15.27 10.12
CA ASP A 246 11.45 -15.36 11.47
C ASP A 246 10.69 -16.45 12.27
N ILE A 247 11.44 -17.39 12.85
CA ILE A 247 10.92 -18.44 13.74
C ILE A 247 11.45 -18.29 15.18
N GLY A 248 11.97 -17.12 15.51
CA GLY A 248 12.42 -16.77 16.86
C GLY A 248 13.91 -16.92 17.11
N GLN A 249 14.26 -16.93 18.39
CA GLN A 249 15.67 -16.98 18.82
C GLN A 249 15.89 -18.01 19.93
N LYS A 250 17.11 -18.54 20.00
CA LYS A 250 17.60 -19.45 21.07
C LYS A 250 18.88 -18.91 21.70
N ASN A 251 19.09 -19.16 22.96
CA ASN A 251 20.39 -18.92 23.58
C ASN A 251 21.39 -20.02 23.14
N LEU A 252 22.64 -19.66 22.98
CA LEU A 252 23.75 -20.59 22.76
C LEU A 252 24.07 -21.39 24.02
#